data_a98719ec2f443e147d27a8534cdad1c6
#
_entry.id   a98719ec2f443e147d27a8534cdad1c6
#
_cell.length_a   1.000
_cell.length_b   1.000
_cell.length_c   1.000
_cell.angle_alpha   90.00
_cell.angle_beta   90.00
_cell.angle_gamma   90.00
#
_symmetry.space_group_name_H-M   'P 1'
#
loop_
_entity.id
_entity.type
_entity.pdbx_description
1 polymer ?
#
loop_
_entity_poly.entity_id
_entity_poly.type
_entity_poly.pdbx_seq_one_letter_code
_entity_poly.pdbx_strand_id
1 'polypeptide(L)' 'MSRKPKVDRDVLEEAYRKAAETAAAMERSSNYARAGELWGEAAKQAITLKQREWCNTRKTYCKTWQGKREKRQ' A
#
# COMPACT_ATOMS: atom_id res chain seq x y z
N MET A 1 -0.90 -36.83 -7.33
CA MET A 1 -0.88 -35.99 -8.08
C MET A 1 -0.30 -34.88 -7.64
N SER A 2 0.40 -34.39 -8.23
CA SER A 2 0.96 -33.40 -7.78
C SER A 2 0.27 -32.28 -8.02
N ARG A 3 0.09 -31.48 -7.29
CA ARG A 3 -0.46 -30.40 -7.54
C ARG A 3 0.41 -29.36 -7.43
N LYS A 4 0.41 -28.50 -8.22
CA LYS A 4 1.20 -27.46 -8.12
C LYS A 4 0.85 -26.73 -6.98
N PRO A 5 1.67 -26.15 -6.32
CA PRO A 5 1.42 -25.42 -5.19
C PRO A 5 0.67 -24.24 -5.58
N LYS A 6 -0.49 -24.07 -5.12
CA LYS A 6 -1.14 -22.96 -5.42
C LYS A 6 -0.91 -21.98 -4.40
N VAL A 7 -0.76 -20.77 -4.72
CA VAL A 7 -0.54 -19.73 -3.77
C VAL A 7 -1.81 -19.61 -2.99
N ASP A 8 -1.69 -19.77 -1.70
CA ASP A 8 -2.80 -19.73 -0.83
C ASP A 8 -3.31 -18.33 -0.75
N ARG A 9 -4.61 -18.16 -0.77
CA ARG A 9 -5.18 -16.85 -0.65
C ARG A 9 -4.81 -16.21 0.67
N ASP A 10 -4.68 -16.99 1.73
CA ASP A 10 -4.30 -16.44 3.02
C ASP A 10 -2.90 -15.84 2.96
N VAL A 11 -2.00 -16.46 2.21
CA VAL A 11 -0.66 -15.94 2.08
C VAL A 11 -0.69 -14.62 1.32
N LEU A 12 -1.52 -14.54 0.29
CA LEU A 12 -1.64 -13.32 -0.48
C LEU A 12 -2.24 -12.20 0.37
N GLU A 13 -3.22 -12.53 1.17
CA GLU A 13 -3.84 -11.52 2.02
C GLU A 13 -2.88 -11.02 3.07
N GLU A 14 -2.07 -11.92 3.60
CA GLU A 14 -1.09 -11.53 4.58
C GLU A 14 -0.07 -10.60 3.97
N ALA A 15 0.39 -10.90 2.77
CA ALA A 15 1.37 -10.06 2.10
C ALA A 15 0.79 -8.67 1.85
N TYR A 16 -0.45 -8.62 1.37
CA TYR A 16 -1.11 -7.35 1.13
C TYR A 16 -1.25 -6.57 2.43
N ARG A 17 -1.70 -7.24 3.50
CA ARG A 17 -1.92 -6.56 4.76
C ARG A 17 -0.62 -6.00 5.32
N LYS A 18 0.46 -6.76 5.25
CA LYS A 18 1.72 -6.28 5.74
C LYS A 18 2.18 -5.05 4.97
N ALA A 19 2.03 -5.08 3.65
CA ALA A 19 2.43 -3.95 2.83
C ALA A 19 1.60 -2.73 3.18
N ALA A 20 0.30 -2.91 3.34
CA ALA A 20 -0.58 -1.79 3.66
C ALA A 20 -0.30 -1.24 5.04
N GLU A 21 0.00 -2.12 6.00
CA GLU A 21 0.28 -1.66 7.34
C GLU A 21 1.57 -0.86 7.40
N THR A 22 2.58 -1.29 6.65
CA THR A 22 3.83 -0.56 6.60
C THR A 22 3.61 0.81 5.99
N ALA A 23 2.80 0.87 4.92
CA ALA A 23 2.51 2.14 4.30
C ALA A 23 1.77 3.06 5.26
N ALA A 24 0.80 2.50 5.99
CA ALA A 24 0.04 3.30 6.94
C ALA A 24 0.92 3.82 8.06
N ALA A 25 1.90 3.03 8.49
CA ALA A 25 2.80 3.48 9.54
C ALA A 25 3.64 4.66 9.07
N MET A 26 4.10 4.61 7.83
CA MET A 26 4.85 5.73 7.29
C MET A 26 3.98 6.97 7.17
N GLU A 27 2.73 6.76 6.81
CA GLU A 27 1.81 7.87 6.68
C GLU A 27 1.56 8.50 8.05
N ARG A 28 1.41 7.68 9.08
CA ARG A 28 1.18 8.20 10.41
C ARG A 28 2.37 8.98 10.95
N SER A 29 3.56 8.65 10.48
CA SER A 29 4.73 9.39 10.91
C SER A 29 5.01 10.58 10.01
N SER A 30 4.09 10.89 9.12
CA SER A 30 4.18 12.02 8.21
C SER A 30 5.27 11.86 7.16
N ASN A 31 5.73 10.66 6.95
CA ASN A 31 6.71 10.42 5.90
C ASN A 31 5.93 10.12 4.63
N TYR A 32 5.37 11.17 4.05
CA TYR A 32 4.40 10.98 2.95
C TYR A 32 5.05 10.49 1.66
N ALA A 33 6.27 10.88 1.41
CA ALA A 33 6.93 10.41 0.20
C ALA A 33 7.10 8.90 0.25
N ARG A 34 7.60 8.40 1.36
CA ARG A 34 7.80 6.97 1.49
C ARG A 34 6.48 6.23 1.58
N ALA A 35 5.51 6.83 2.28
CA ALA A 35 4.21 6.20 2.41
C ALA A 35 3.57 6.03 1.05
N GLY A 36 3.68 7.03 0.18
CA GLY A 36 3.11 6.94 -1.15
C GLY A 36 3.71 5.80 -1.95
N GLU A 37 5.03 5.63 -1.85
CA GLU A 37 5.68 4.53 -2.52
C GLU A 37 5.20 3.20 -1.99
N LEU A 38 5.06 3.12 -0.68
CA LEU A 38 4.64 1.86 -0.08
C LEU A 38 3.18 1.55 -0.37
N TRP A 39 2.33 2.58 -0.47
CA TRP A 39 0.96 2.34 -0.88
C TRP A 39 0.91 1.84 -2.32
N GLY A 40 1.83 2.32 -3.16
CA GLY A 40 1.92 1.83 -4.52
C GLY A 40 2.30 0.36 -4.55
N GLU A 41 3.22 -0.05 -3.66
CA GLU A 41 3.59 -1.44 -3.59
C GLU A 41 2.44 -2.29 -3.06
N ALA A 42 1.72 -1.77 -2.08
CA ALA A 42 0.57 -2.50 -1.55
C ALA A 42 -0.49 -2.70 -2.63
N ALA A 43 -0.67 -1.70 -3.48
CA ALA A 43 -1.64 -1.81 -4.56
C ALA A 43 -1.28 -2.97 -5.49
N LYS A 44 0.01 -3.19 -5.71
CA LYS A 44 0.42 -4.29 -6.57
C LYS A 44 0.12 -5.63 -5.94
N GLN A 45 0.03 -5.68 -4.63
CA GLN A 45 -0.25 -6.93 -3.95
C GLN A 45 -1.72 -7.08 -3.63
N ALA A 46 -2.54 -6.10 -4.01
CA ALA A 46 -3.95 -6.16 -3.71
C ALA A 46 -4.60 -7.32 -4.42
N ILE A 47 -5.49 -8.00 -3.73
CA ILE A 47 -6.16 -9.15 -4.29
C ILE A 47 -7.48 -8.75 -4.89
N THR A 48 -8.13 -7.76 -4.35
CA THR A 48 -9.43 -7.34 -4.85
C THR A 48 -9.34 -5.94 -5.41
N LEU A 49 -10.30 -5.59 -6.23
CA LEU A 49 -10.35 -4.25 -6.78
C LEU A 49 -10.52 -3.22 -5.68
N LYS A 50 -11.32 -3.55 -4.68
CA LYS A 50 -11.52 -2.64 -3.58
C LYS A 50 -10.24 -2.35 -2.86
N GLN A 51 -9.42 -3.36 -2.61
CA GLN A 51 -8.14 -3.15 -1.96
C GLN A 51 -7.23 -2.28 -2.80
N ARG A 52 -7.24 -2.52 -4.11
CA ARG A 52 -6.39 -1.72 -4.99
C ARG A 52 -6.85 -0.26 -5.00
N GLU A 53 -8.14 -0.05 -5.06
CA GLU A 53 -8.65 1.31 -5.07
C GLU A 53 -8.32 2.03 -3.78
N TRP A 54 -8.42 1.31 -2.67
CA TRP A 54 -8.10 1.90 -1.38
C TRP A 54 -6.64 2.34 -1.36
N CYS A 55 -5.73 1.47 -1.81
CA CYS A 55 -4.32 1.80 -1.82
C CYS A 55 -4.01 2.97 -2.74
N ASN A 56 -4.65 3.02 -3.90
CA ASN A 56 -4.43 4.10 -4.83
C ASN A 56 -4.94 5.42 -4.27
N THR A 57 -6.05 5.38 -3.55
CA THR A 57 -6.58 6.57 -2.91
C THR A 57 -5.61 7.08 -1.86
N ARG A 58 -5.06 6.17 -1.04
CA ARG A 58 -4.11 6.59 -0.03
C ARG A 58 -2.81 7.10 -0.67
N LYS A 59 -2.41 6.49 -1.76
CA LYS A 59 -1.22 6.95 -2.46
C LYS A 59 -1.41 8.39 -2.93
N THR A 60 -2.58 8.69 -3.50
CA THR A 60 -2.87 10.03 -3.96
C THR A 60 -2.89 11.01 -2.79
N TYR A 61 -3.48 10.57 -1.68
CA TYR A 61 -3.51 11.40 -0.48
C TYR A 61 -2.09 11.74 -0.03
N CYS A 62 -1.20 10.75 -0.03
CA CYS A 62 0.17 10.99 0.39
C CYS A 62 0.89 11.94 -0.55
N LYS A 63 0.64 11.80 -1.85
CA LYS A 63 1.25 12.71 -2.78
C LYS A 63 0.81 14.13 -2.55
N THR A 64 -0.47 14.32 -2.28
CA THR A 64 -1.00 15.65 -2.02
C THR A 64 -0.36 16.24 -0.79
N TRP A 65 -0.27 15.47 0.29
CA TRP A 65 0.30 16.00 1.51
C TRP A 65 1.80 16.21 1.42
N GLN A 66 2.48 15.36 0.64
CA GLN A 66 3.88 15.56 0.41
C GLN A 66 4.12 16.92 -0.25
N GLY A 67 3.33 17.23 -1.27
CA GLY A 67 3.46 18.51 -1.95
C GLY A 67 3.18 19.67 -1.03
N LYS A 68 2.16 19.53 -0.18
CA LYS A 68 1.83 20.61 0.73
C LYS A 68 2.92 20.84 1.75
N ARG A 69 3.51 19.76 2.25
CA ARG A 69 4.58 19.93 3.21
C ARG A 69 5.79 20.58 2.58
N GLU A 70 6.09 20.21 1.37
CA GLU A 70 7.23 20.77 0.70
C GLU A 70 7.02 22.24 0.41
N LYS A 71 5.78 22.60 0.11
CA LYS A 71 5.55 23.99 -0.14
C LYS A 71 5.54 24.83 1.10
N ARG A 72 5.34 24.25 2.23
CA ARG A 72 5.32 25.02 3.43
C ARG A 72 6.66 25.39 3.91
N GLN A 73 7.66 25.01 3.28
CA GLN A 73 8.96 25.30 3.75
C GLN A 73 9.25 26.71 3.93
#